data_8a85a71c93e5ae4767a4103a2b53774f
#
_entry.id   8a85a71c93e5ae4767a4103a2b53774f
#
_cell.length_a   1.000
_cell.length_b   1.000
_cell.length_c   1.000
_cell.angle_alpha   90.00
_cell.angle_beta   90.00
_cell.angle_gamma   90.00
#
_symmetry.space_group_name_H-M   'P 1'
#
loop_
_entity.id
_entity.type
_entity.pdbx_description
1 polymer ?
#
loop_
_entity_poly.entity_id
_entity_poly.type
_entity_poly.pdbx_seq_one_letter_code
_entity_poly.pdbx_strand_id
1 'polypeptide(L)'
;MNYLQYINSVYRPVQNDISTRYLISGVDFRVRQVLGQYIMNSLYDAGKILFILDNTQSGSDFTNFGRFHVLNPLNGDVDLCNDLFEVTSLREISRLRSLLAELGFEGTKAMKVVNYLSFVRETERRLGNNGPLCMETLEEYSGTALVKWKLCQLEESGGLSQENYGYLLTRYAEVSSAAADFEMFLVMLAPFVGGGSQPNPGTAVHLAIGEFGSDRAMQEVMCRLMLAFTKKQPAACSVLIVDDGKCDRECIVEVLKNLPTATDVHMFTTDAFSLGDRDLSVLMRAFPVRIYSRHDCMDSCSRIEACCGQIDVVRRSYTTTVDKRIRASTAFDMLLGTNRTEAETCNVPVREARYRKETINSLCSGTAIIDCGGTQVLFQF
;
A
#
# COMPACT_ATOMS: atom_id res chain seq x y z
N MET A 1 12.16 16.23 -22.83
CA MET A 1 11.52 16.49 -21.52
C MET A 1 11.29 15.13 -20.89
N ASN A 2 11.88 14.86 -19.73
CA ASN A 2 11.72 13.56 -19.09
C ASN A 2 10.24 13.43 -18.69
N TYR A 3 9.61 12.29 -18.99
CA TYR A 3 8.19 11.99 -18.79
C TYR A 3 7.65 12.37 -17.39
N LEU A 4 8.43 12.15 -16.36
CA LEU A 4 8.05 12.50 -14.98
C LEU A 4 8.27 13.98 -14.67
N GLN A 5 9.14 14.67 -15.41
CA GLN A 5 9.14 16.12 -15.45
C GLN A 5 7.85 16.65 -16.09
N TYR A 6 7.28 15.92 -17.06
CA TYR A 6 5.96 16.25 -17.62
C TYR A 6 4.84 15.98 -16.61
N ILE A 7 4.78 14.82 -15.97
CA ILE A 7 3.81 14.57 -14.88
C ILE A 7 4.00 15.60 -13.76
N ASN A 8 5.21 15.84 -13.31
CA ASN A 8 5.48 16.84 -12.28
C ASN A 8 5.19 18.27 -12.75
N SER A 9 5.30 18.60 -14.04
CA SER A 9 4.96 19.92 -14.57
C SER A 9 3.46 20.14 -14.73
N VAL A 10 2.72 19.09 -15.09
CA VAL A 10 1.25 19.12 -15.25
C VAL A 10 0.54 18.93 -13.91
N TYR A 11 1.17 18.23 -12.96
CA TYR A 11 0.59 17.85 -11.68
C TYR A 11 1.36 18.43 -10.49
N ARG A 12 2.16 19.49 -10.67
CA ARG A 12 2.59 20.22 -9.49
C ARG A 12 1.34 20.76 -8.80
N PRO A 13 0.89 20.18 -7.68
CA PRO A 13 -0.09 20.85 -6.86
C PRO A 13 0.55 22.15 -6.42
N VAL A 14 -0.25 23.15 -6.32
CA VAL A 14 0.09 24.52 -5.85
C VAL A 14 0.55 24.50 -4.38
N GLN A 15 0.68 23.32 -3.76
CA GLN A 15 1.09 23.12 -2.37
C GLN A 15 2.24 22.11 -2.30
N ASN A 16 3.33 22.53 -1.68
CA ASN A 16 4.59 21.79 -1.52
C ASN A 16 4.55 20.54 -0.62
N ASP A 17 3.38 20.07 -0.17
CA ASP A 17 3.23 19.04 0.87
C ASP A 17 2.41 17.81 0.45
N ILE A 18 2.19 17.58 -0.83
CA ILE A 18 1.40 16.43 -1.28
C ILE A 18 2.32 15.27 -1.65
N SER A 19 2.15 14.16 -0.94
CA SER A 19 2.80 12.88 -1.24
C SER A 19 2.50 12.41 -2.66
N THR A 20 3.47 11.78 -3.31
CA THR A 20 3.29 11.18 -4.64
C THR A 20 2.57 9.84 -4.51
N ARG A 21 1.49 9.65 -5.31
CA ARG A 21 0.71 8.42 -5.28
C ARG A 21 0.37 7.97 -6.68
N TYR A 22 0.98 6.85 -7.11
CA TYR A 22 0.84 6.31 -8.46
C TYR A 22 0.27 4.90 -8.43
N LEU A 23 -0.77 4.66 -9.21
CA LEU A 23 -1.28 3.34 -9.55
C LEU A 23 -0.80 2.96 -10.95
N ILE A 24 -0.04 1.88 -11.06
CA ILE A 24 0.43 1.30 -12.32
C ILE A 24 -0.28 -0.03 -12.50
N SER A 25 -1.21 -0.09 -13.44
CA SER A 25 -2.04 -1.27 -13.70
C SER A 25 -1.83 -1.78 -15.11
N GLY A 26 -1.68 -3.09 -15.26
CA GLY A 26 -1.54 -3.80 -16.52
C GLY A 26 -0.39 -4.79 -16.54
N VAL A 27 -0.36 -5.60 -17.60
CA VAL A 27 0.59 -6.73 -17.74
C VAL A 27 1.89 -6.38 -18.46
N ASP A 28 2.06 -5.13 -18.95
CA ASP A 28 3.25 -4.75 -19.68
C ASP A 28 4.48 -4.63 -18.77
N PHE A 29 5.40 -5.60 -18.91
CA PHE A 29 6.62 -5.68 -18.12
C PHE A 29 7.53 -4.46 -18.31
N ARG A 30 7.65 -3.93 -19.55
CA ARG A 30 8.53 -2.81 -19.84
C ARG A 30 8.06 -1.52 -19.13
N VAL A 31 6.76 -1.24 -19.16
CA VAL A 31 6.18 -0.10 -18.43
C VAL A 31 6.45 -0.24 -16.93
N ARG A 32 6.21 -1.41 -16.35
CA ARG A 32 6.44 -1.69 -14.93
C ARG A 32 7.92 -1.54 -14.57
N GLN A 33 8.84 -2.07 -15.38
CA GLN A 33 10.27 -2.01 -15.12
C GLN A 33 10.80 -0.57 -15.16
N VAL A 34 10.48 0.19 -16.21
CA VAL A 34 10.97 1.59 -16.37
C VAL A 34 10.44 2.47 -15.26
N LEU A 35 9.13 2.38 -14.95
CA LEU A 35 8.52 3.17 -13.88
C LEU A 35 9.03 2.73 -12.51
N GLY A 36 9.18 1.42 -12.27
CA GLY A 36 9.73 0.89 -11.04
C GLY A 36 11.13 1.43 -10.74
N GLN A 37 12.04 1.32 -11.70
CA GLN A 37 13.40 1.85 -11.54
C GLN A 37 13.42 3.35 -11.28
N TYR A 38 12.57 4.10 -11.98
CA TYR A 38 12.50 5.53 -11.77
C TYR A 38 11.98 5.90 -10.39
N ILE A 39 10.86 5.29 -9.95
CA ILE A 39 10.28 5.52 -8.63
C ILE A 39 11.29 5.16 -7.54
N MET A 40 11.93 3.99 -7.65
CA MET A 40 12.94 3.53 -6.69
C MET A 40 14.11 4.50 -6.57
N ASN A 41 14.68 4.96 -7.70
CA ASN A 41 15.76 5.92 -7.68
C ASN A 41 15.33 7.26 -7.08
N SER A 42 14.14 7.75 -7.43
CA SER A 42 13.60 9.00 -6.90
C SER A 42 13.38 8.95 -5.38
N LEU A 43 12.86 7.85 -4.86
CA LEU A 43 12.65 7.64 -3.43
C LEU A 43 13.98 7.52 -2.68
N TYR A 44 14.96 6.82 -3.26
CA TYR A 44 16.29 6.72 -2.68
C TYR A 44 17.00 8.08 -2.60
N ASP A 45 16.98 8.84 -3.70
CA ASP A 45 17.59 10.17 -3.76
C ASP A 45 16.88 11.17 -2.82
N ALA A 46 15.60 10.96 -2.52
CA ALA A 46 14.85 11.70 -1.52
C ALA A 46 15.12 11.26 -0.07
N GLY A 47 15.99 10.27 0.15
CA GLY A 47 16.32 9.75 1.48
C GLY A 47 15.15 9.09 2.20
N LYS A 48 14.27 8.41 1.47
CA LYS A 48 13.11 7.72 2.05
C LYS A 48 13.47 6.37 2.66
N ILE A 49 12.67 5.95 3.63
CA ILE A 49 12.57 4.57 4.11
C ILE A 49 11.48 3.91 3.27
N LEU A 50 11.80 2.82 2.58
CA LEU A 50 10.86 2.15 1.69
C LEU A 50 10.29 0.90 2.35
N PHE A 51 8.96 0.79 2.40
CA PHE A 51 8.27 -0.46 2.71
C PHE A 51 7.75 -1.07 1.42
N ILE A 52 8.11 -2.32 1.17
CA ILE A 52 7.65 -3.08 0.01
C ILE A 52 6.64 -4.10 0.50
N LEU A 53 5.37 -3.87 0.17
CA LEU A 53 4.28 -4.79 0.47
C LEU A 53 4.08 -5.70 -0.73
N ASP A 54 4.66 -6.90 -0.67
CA ASP A 54 4.67 -7.87 -1.76
C ASP A 54 3.54 -8.89 -1.59
N ASN A 55 2.49 -8.73 -2.40
CA ASN A 55 1.32 -9.60 -2.45
C ASN A 55 1.35 -10.54 -3.65
N THR A 56 2.52 -11.10 -3.97
CA THR A 56 2.69 -12.05 -5.07
C THR A 56 2.95 -13.46 -4.55
N GLN A 57 2.48 -14.48 -5.27
CA GLN A 57 2.68 -15.89 -4.87
C GLN A 57 4.09 -16.40 -5.11
N SER A 58 4.83 -15.82 -6.05
CA SER A 58 6.11 -16.37 -6.52
C SER A 58 7.31 -15.46 -6.26
N GLY A 59 7.17 -14.49 -5.36
CA GLY A 59 8.11 -13.39 -5.24
C GLY A 59 7.91 -12.38 -6.38
N SER A 60 8.21 -11.12 -6.12
CA SER A 60 7.97 -10.08 -7.10
C SER A 60 9.00 -10.16 -8.23
N ASP A 61 8.57 -9.85 -9.46
CA ASP A 61 9.46 -9.53 -10.58
C ASP A 61 10.37 -8.31 -10.27
N PHE A 62 10.10 -7.63 -9.17
CA PHE A 62 10.90 -6.55 -8.60
C PHE A 62 12.01 -7.07 -7.68
N THR A 63 12.84 -7.96 -8.19
CA THR A 63 14.02 -8.46 -7.45
C THR A 63 15.16 -7.44 -7.38
N ASN A 64 15.11 -6.42 -8.21
CA ASN A 64 16.13 -5.37 -8.24
C ASN A 64 15.57 -4.07 -7.63
N PHE A 65 15.71 -3.93 -6.33
CA PHE A 65 15.30 -2.74 -5.57
C PHE A 65 16.30 -1.57 -5.71
N GLY A 66 17.10 -1.59 -6.78
CA GLY A 66 18.02 -0.52 -7.11
C GLY A 66 19.12 -0.35 -6.06
N ARG A 67 19.19 0.84 -5.47
CA ARG A 67 20.23 1.24 -4.51
C ARG A 67 19.86 1.01 -3.05
N PHE A 68 18.62 0.58 -2.77
CA PHE A 68 18.16 0.31 -1.40
C PHE A 68 18.84 -0.93 -0.82
N HIS A 69 19.21 -0.86 0.45
CA HIS A 69 19.57 -2.02 1.23
C HIS A 69 18.29 -2.72 1.70
N VAL A 70 18.05 -3.95 1.21
CA VAL A 70 16.81 -4.69 1.49
C VAL A 70 16.94 -5.44 2.80
N LEU A 71 15.98 -5.23 3.69
CA LEU A 71 15.84 -5.89 4.98
C LEU A 71 14.58 -6.75 4.97
N ASN A 72 14.68 -7.97 5.47
CA ASN A 72 13.53 -8.86 5.63
C ASN A 72 13.26 -9.09 7.12
N PRO A 73 12.13 -8.64 7.66
CA PRO A 73 11.80 -8.85 9.08
C PRO A 73 11.80 -10.33 9.49
N LEU A 74 11.40 -11.22 8.60
CA LEU A 74 11.37 -12.66 8.88
C LEU A 74 12.76 -13.29 9.04
N ASN A 75 13.81 -12.64 8.54
CA ASN A 75 15.19 -13.06 8.73
C ASN A 75 15.82 -12.44 10.00
N GLY A 76 15.08 -11.61 10.74
CA GLY A 76 15.61 -10.86 11.86
C GLY A 76 16.53 -9.69 11.48
N ASP A 77 16.51 -9.26 10.20
CA ASP A 77 17.37 -8.18 9.69
C ASP A 77 16.94 -6.80 10.19
N VAL A 78 15.69 -6.66 10.59
CA VAL A 78 15.09 -5.38 10.97
C VAL A 78 14.19 -5.53 12.20
N ASP A 79 14.28 -4.56 13.10
CA ASP A 79 13.37 -4.45 14.24
C ASP A 79 12.33 -3.34 13.98
N LEU A 80 11.09 -3.76 13.76
CA LEU A 80 9.94 -2.86 13.60
C LEU A 80 9.28 -2.52 14.93
N CYS A 81 9.67 -3.19 16.02
CA CYS A 81 8.97 -3.17 17.30
C CYS A 81 9.71 -2.41 18.40
N ASN A 82 10.97 -2.06 18.21
CA ASN A 82 11.84 -1.52 19.26
C ASN A 82 11.24 -0.35 20.06
N ASP A 83 10.48 0.51 19.39
CA ASP A 83 9.80 1.63 20.05
C ASP A 83 8.42 1.28 20.66
N LEU A 84 7.91 0.08 20.44
CA LEU A 84 6.56 -0.30 20.89
C LEU A 84 6.51 -0.57 22.38
N PHE A 85 7.64 -0.96 22.97
CA PHE A 85 7.72 -1.40 24.36
C PHE A 85 8.02 -0.28 25.35
N GLU A 86 8.17 0.95 24.87
CA GLU A 86 8.36 2.09 25.74
C GLU A 86 7.02 2.53 26.37
N VAL A 87 6.83 2.21 27.65
CA VAL A 87 5.60 2.47 28.42
C VAL A 87 5.92 3.47 29.55
N THR A 88 6.53 4.61 29.18
CA THR A 88 7.00 5.57 30.18
C THR A 88 6.06 6.73 30.42
N SER A 89 5.15 7.00 29.47
CA SER A 89 4.20 8.11 29.57
C SER A 89 2.76 7.67 29.19
N LEU A 90 1.77 8.44 29.65
CA LEU A 90 0.37 8.21 29.29
C LEU A 90 0.13 8.23 27.77
N ARG A 91 0.94 9.01 27.04
CA ARG A 91 0.86 9.09 25.57
C ARG A 91 1.36 7.79 24.92
N GLU A 92 2.43 7.21 25.43
CA GLU A 92 2.97 5.92 24.95
C GLU A 92 2.05 4.77 25.30
N ILE A 93 1.50 4.75 26.52
CA ILE A 93 0.46 3.80 26.93
C ILE A 93 -0.74 3.85 25.97
N SER A 94 -1.21 5.05 25.65
CA SER A 94 -2.34 5.23 24.72
C SER A 94 -2.00 4.72 23.31
N ARG A 95 -0.78 4.98 22.82
CA ARG A 95 -0.31 4.49 21.51
C ARG A 95 -0.19 2.97 21.49
N LEU A 96 0.42 2.39 22.51
CA LEU A 96 0.54 0.93 22.64
C LEU A 96 -0.84 0.28 22.72
N ARG A 97 -1.77 0.87 23.47
CA ARG A 97 -3.15 0.38 23.56
C ARG A 97 -3.86 0.41 22.20
N SER A 98 -3.67 1.47 21.42
CA SER A 98 -4.21 1.54 20.06
C SER A 98 -3.61 0.46 19.16
N LEU A 99 -2.30 0.25 19.23
CA LEU A 99 -1.63 -0.81 18.49
C LEU A 99 -2.13 -2.20 18.89
N LEU A 100 -2.23 -2.45 20.20
CA LEU A 100 -2.76 -3.74 20.72
C LEU A 100 -4.18 -4.00 20.23
N ALA A 101 -5.03 -2.96 20.18
CA ALA A 101 -6.38 -3.08 19.61
C ALA A 101 -6.32 -3.39 18.10
N GLU A 102 -5.40 -2.76 17.37
CA GLU A 102 -5.15 -3.08 15.97
C GLU A 102 -4.63 -4.52 15.78
N LEU A 103 -3.86 -5.07 16.73
CA LEU A 103 -3.39 -6.46 16.73
C LEU A 103 -4.43 -7.48 17.23
N GLY A 104 -5.68 -7.05 17.49
CA GLY A 104 -6.75 -7.94 17.92
C GLY A 104 -6.88 -8.12 19.45
N PHE A 105 -6.07 -7.41 20.25
CA PHE A 105 -6.22 -7.37 21.70
C PHE A 105 -7.24 -6.30 22.09
N GLU A 106 -8.51 -6.65 22.15
CA GLU A 106 -9.55 -5.66 22.43
C GLU A 106 -9.82 -5.48 23.94
N GLY A 107 -10.23 -4.28 24.30
CA GLY A 107 -10.78 -3.92 25.60
C GLY A 107 -9.87 -4.27 26.78
N THR A 108 -10.29 -5.21 27.61
CA THR A 108 -9.59 -5.62 28.83
C THR A 108 -8.28 -6.35 28.56
N LYS A 109 -8.16 -7.11 27.45
CA LYS A 109 -6.93 -7.80 27.09
C LYS A 109 -5.81 -6.82 26.77
N ALA A 110 -6.08 -5.77 25.98
CA ALA A 110 -5.11 -4.73 25.69
C ALA A 110 -4.60 -4.07 26.98
N MET A 111 -5.50 -3.74 27.90
CA MET A 111 -5.12 -3.16 29.19
C MET A 111 -4.28 -4.09 30.04
N LYS A 112 -4.58 -5.39 30.04
CA LYS A 112 -3.78 -6.40 30.75
C LYS A 112 -2.35 -6.45 30.21
N VAL A 113 -2.17 -6.52 28.89
CA VAL A 113 -0.83 -6.51 28.26
C VAL A 113 -0.09 -5.21 28.56
N VAL A 114 -0.74 -4.05 28.47
CA VAL A 114 -0.12 -2.75 28.84
C VAL A 114 0.33 -2.73 30.29
N ASN A 115 -0.51 -3.21 31.21
CA ASN A 115 -0.17 -3.26 32.63
C ASN A 115 1.01 -4.21 32.90
N TYR A 116 1.05 -5.33 32.19
CA TYR A 116 2.15 -6.29 32.29
C TYR A 116 3.46 -5.68 31.76
N LEU A 117 3.46 -5.04 30.61
CA LEU A 117 4.62 -4.30 30.07
C LEU A 117 5.08 -3.20 31.01
N SER A 118 4.13 -2.48 31.64
CA SER A 118 4.46 -1.46 32.65
C SER A 118 5.16 -2.06 33.87
N PHE A 119 4.73 -3.26 34.29
CA PHE A 119 5.40 -4.00 35.35
C PHE A 119 6.83 -4.42 34.96
N VAL A 120 7.01 -4.97 33.74
CA VAL A 120 8.35 -5.33 33.23
C VAL A 120 9.25 -4.10 33.21
N ARG A 121 8.78 -2.99 32.67
CA ARG A 121 9.54 -1.73 32.60
C ARG A 121 9.93 -1.21 33.99
N GLU A 122 9.00 -1.27 34.94
CA GLU A 122 9.27 -0.86 36.31
C GLU A 122 10.32 -1.74 36.98
N THR A 123 10.25 -3.06 36.75
CA THR A 123 11.22 -4.03 37.25
C THR A 123 12.62 -3.74 36.72
N GLU A 124 12.76 -3.58 35.41
CA GLU A 124 14.06 -3.28 34.79
C GLU A 124 14.65 -1.95 35.27
N ARG A 125 13.83 -0.92 35.48
CA ARG A 125 14.31 0.35 36.06
C ARG A 125 14.84 0.20 37.50
N ARG A 126 14.20 -0.62 38.32
CA ARG A 126 14.67 -0.89 39.69
C ARG A 126 15.94 -1.72 39.74
N LEU A 127 16.21 -2.45 38.64
CA LEU A 127 17.50 -3.15 38.43
C LEU A 127 18.58 -2.24 37.84
N GLY A 128 18.28 -0.96 37.58
CA GLY A 128 19.23 -0.01 36.99
C GLY A 128 19.22 -0.02 35.45
N ASN A 129 18.40 -0.85 34.80
CA ASN A 129 18.29 -0.95 33.36
C ASN A 129 17.35 0.12 32.80
N ASN A 130 17.90 1.25 32.40
CA ASN A 130 17.15 2.38 31.86
C ASN A 130 17.10 2.39 30.31
N GLY A 131 17.71 1.39 29.66
CA GLY A 131 17.66 1.22 28.20
C GLY A 131 16.26 0.83 27.68
N PRO A 132 16.04 0.83 26.36
CA PRO A 132 14.79 0.33 25.78
C PRO A 132 14.60 -1.15 26.14
N LEU A 133 13.33 -1.57 26.27
CA LEU A 133 13.01 -3.00 26.41
C LEU A 133 13.21 -3.68 25.07
N CYS A 134 14.07 -4.69 25.02
CA CYS A 134 14.26 -5.54 23.85
C CYS A 134 13.50 -6.87 24.01
N MET A 135 13.39 -7.64 22.96
CA MET A 135 12.63 -8.90 22.97
C MET A 135 13.22 -9.90 23.96
N GLU A 136 14.55 -10.02 24.02
CA GLU A 136 15.24 -10.90 24.98
C GLU A 136 14.84 -10.58 26.42
N THR A 137 14.79 -9.27 26.75
CA THR A 137 14.33 -8.84 28.08
C THR A 137 12.86 -9.22 28.31
N LEU A 138 11.99 -9.05 27.30
CA LEU A 138 10.56 -9.38 27.44
C LEU A 138 10.33 -10.90 27.58
N GLU A 139 11.11 -11.72 26.89
CA GLU A 139 11.06 -13.18 26.97
C GLU A 139 11.40 -13.69 28.37
N GLU A 140 12.33 -13.04 29.06
CA GLU A 140 12.66 -13.38 30.46
C GLU A 140 11.49 -13.19 31.44
N TYR A 141 10.49 -12.37 31.04
CA TYR A 141 9.25 -12.17 31.79
C TYR A 141 8.07 -12.95 31.22
N SER A 142 8.28 -13.77 30.19
CA SER A 142 7.24 -14.65 29.68
C SER A 142 7.07 -15.84 30.60
N GLY A 143 5.87 -16.05 31.10
CA GLY A 143 5.55 -17.19 31.96
C GLY A 143 5.68 -16.92 33.47
N THR A 144 4.66 -17.37 34.18
CA THR A 144 4.47 -17.09 35.62
C THR A 144 5.57 -17.64 36.51
N ALA A 145 6.13 -18.80 36.15
CA ALA A 145 7.18 -19.44 36.93
C ALA A 145 8.53 -18.73 36.77
N LEU A 146 8.85 -18.29 35.56
CA LEU A 146 10.09 -17.60 35.25
C LEU A 146 10.20 -16.26 35.97
N VAL A 147 9.13 -15.47 36.00
CA VAL A 147 9.12 -14.16 36.67
C VAL A 147 9.37 -14.31 38.16
N LYS A 148 8.68 -15.24 38.82
CA LYS A 148 8.89 -15.49 40.27
C LYS A 148 10.30 -15.94 40.55
N TRP A 149 10.81 -16.88 39.75
CA TRP A 149 12.17 -17.36 39.86
C TRP A 149 13.20 -16.25 39.68
N LYS A 150 13.06 -15.41 38.65
CA LYS A 150 13.91 -14.26 38.37
C LYS A 150 13.94 -13.29 39.55
N LEU A 151 12.79 -12.92 40.10
CA LEU A 151 12.71 -12.02 41.25
C LEU A 151 13.38 -12.60 42.51
N CYS A 152 13.22 -13.92 42.81
CA CYS A 152 13.91 -14.59 43.90
C CYS A 152 15.42 -14.59 43.71
N GLN A 153 15.91 -14.94 42.51
CA GLN A 153 17.33 -14.95 42.20
C GLN A 153 17.97 -13.56 42.37
N LEU A 154 17.27 -12.51 41.98
CA LEU A 154 17.74 -11.12 42.12
C LEU A 154 17.77 -10.66 43.56
N GLU A 155 16.86 -11.13 44.43
CA GLU A 155 16.94 -10.89 45.88
C GLU A 155 18.11 -11.63 46.51
N GLU A 156 18.21 -12.93 46.21
CA GLU A 156 19.29 -13.79 46.75
C GLU A 156 20.69 -13.31 46.35
N SER A 157 20.85 -12.78 45.13
CA SER A 157 22.10 -12.22 44.63
C SER A 157 22.42 -10.80 45.14
N GLY A 158 21.48 -10.18 45.87
CA GLY A 158 21.64 -8.80 46.35
C GLY A 158 21.37 -7.74 45.24
N GLY A 159 20.90 -8.13 44.08
CA GLY A 159 20.53 -7.22 42.99
C GLY A 159 19.24 -6.44 43.27
N LEU A 160 18.40 -6.94 44.20
CA LEU A 160 17.20 -6.26 44.66
C LEU A 160 17.24 -6.12 46.20
N SER A 161 16.87 -4.96 46.72
CA SER A 161 16.60 -4.82 48.15
C SER A 161 15.33 -5.58 48.54
N GLN A 162 15.26 -6.05 49.81
CA GLN A 162 14.09 -6.76 50.33
C GLN A 162 12.77 -5.95 50.15
N GLU A 163 12.85 -4.62 50.29
CA GLU A 163 11.72 -3.70 50.07
C GLU A 163 11.26 -3.72 48.62
N ASN A 164 12.21 -3.61 47.67
CA ASN A 164 11.90 -3.67 46.23
C ASN A 164 11.37 -5.03 45.81
N TYR A 165 11.91 -6.11 46.37
CA TYR A 165 11.42 -7.46 46.13
C TYR A 165 9.97 -7.62 46.59
N GLY A 166 9.64 -7.24 47.82
CA GLY A 166 8.25 -7.30 48.32
C GLY A 166 7.28 -6.46 47.49
N TYR A 167 7.71 -5.27 47.10
CA TYR A 167 6.92 -4.42 46.20
C TYR A 167 6.66 -5.07 44.83
N LEU A 168 7.69 -5.58 44.17
CA LEU A 168 7.59 -6.20 42.84
C LEU A 168 6.76 -7.48 42.88
N LEU A 169 6.84 -8.28 43.95
CA LEU A 169 5.96 -9.44 44.13
C LEU A 169 4.47 -9.04 44.21
N THR A 170 4.19 -7.96 44.94
CA THR A 170 2.83 -7.43 45.05
C THR A 170 2.32 -6.95 43.68
N ARG A 171 3.14 -6.16 42.97
CA ARG A 171 2.81 -5.70 41.62
C ARG A 171 2.63 -6.85 40.63
N TYR A 172 3.50 -7.87 40.72
CA TYR A 172 3.35 -9.08 39.90
C TYR A 172 2.02 -9.81 40.16
N ALA A 173 1.63 -9.95 41.42
CA ALA A 173 0.35 -10.58 41.77
C ALA A 173 -0.84 -9.87 41.13
N GLU A 174 -0.79 -8.51 41.01
CA GLU A 174 -1.85 -7.72 40.35
C GLU A 174 -1.92 -7.97 38.84
N VAL A 175 -0.78 -8.20 38.15
CA VAL A 175 -0.70 -8.35 36.71
C VAL A 175 -0.59 -9.80 36.24
N SER A 176 -0.38 -10.75 37.14
CA SER A 176 -0.12 -12.17 36.79
C SER A 176 -1.21 -12.81 35.94
N SER A 177 -2.47 -12.35 36.07
CA SER A 177 -3.58 -12.82 35.22
C SER A 177 -3.43 -12.42 33.73
N ALA A 178 -2.51 -11.53 33.43
CA ALA A 178 -2.22 -11.10 32.06
C ALA A 178 -1.07 -11.89 31.40
N ALA A 179 -0.41 -12.79 32.14
CA ALA A 179 0.78 -13.50 31.63
C ALA A 179 0.51 -14.26 30.32
N ALA A 180 -0.62 -14.94 30.21
CA ALA A 180 -0.98 -15.65 28.97
C ALA A 180 -1.29 -14.72 27.79
N ASP A 181 -1.99 -13.59 28.04
CA ASP A 181 -2.25 -12.58 27.00
C ASP A 181 -0.92 -11.91 26.57
N PHE A 182 0.00 -11.71 27.50
CA PHE A 182 1.33 -11.17 27.22
C PHE A 182 2.21 -12.15 26.42
N GLU A 183 2.22 -13.43 26.80
CA GLU A 183 2.93 -14.48 26.04
C GLU A 183 2.42 -14.59 24.61
N MET A 184 1.09 -14.59 24.42
CA MET A 184 0.49 -14.57 23.08
C MET A 184 0.92 -13.32 22.29
N PHE A 185 0.98 -12.17 22.92
CA PHE A 185 1.48 -10.93 22.29
C PHE A 185 2.93 -11.08 21.84
N LEU A 186 3.82 -11.64 22.67
CA LEU A 186 5.21 -11.89 22.30
C LEU A 186 5.33 -12.87 21.13
N VAL A 187 4.58 -13.97 21.13
CA VAL A 187 4.56 -14.95 20.05
C VAL A 187 4.16 -14.30 18.72
N MET A 188 3.17 -13.41 18.74
CA MET A 188 2.76 -12.68 17.52
C MET A 188 3.84 -11.73 17.01
N LEU A 189 4.65 -11.16 17.89
CA LEU A 189 5.70 -10.21 17.53
C LEU A 189 7.05 -10.86 17.22
N ALA A 190 7.32 -12.04 17.75
CA ALA A 190 8.61 -12.73 17.63
C ALA A 190 9.18 -12.77 16.20
N PRO A 191 8.38 -12.98 15.14
CA PRO A 191 8.89 -12.97 13.78
C PRO A 191 9.40 -11.60 13.31
N PHE A 192 9.02 -10.51 13.99
CA PHE A 192 9.30 -9.12 13.57
C PHE A 192 10.26 -8.39 14.50
N VAL A 193 10.70 -9.06 15.53
CA VAL A 193 11.65 -8.54 16.52
C VAL A 193 12.92 -9.36 16.40
N GLY A 194 13.84 -8.90 15.58
CA GLY A 194 15.17 -9.47 15.48
C GLY A 194 16.19 -8.54 16.16
N GLY A 195 17.39 -9.02 16.40
CA GLY A 195 18.52 -8.18 16.82
C GLY A 195 19.00 -7.20 15.75
N GLY A 196 18.16 -6.95 14.74
CA GLY A 196 18.44 -6.10 13.60
C GLY A 196 18.36 -4.60 13.89
N SER A 197 18.76 -3.80 12.91
CA SER A 197 18.73 -2.34 13.02
C SER A 197 17.33 -1.80 12.70
N GLN A 198 17.01 -0.63 13.28
CA GLN A 198 15.81 0.09 12.85
C GLN A 198 15.92 0.52 11.37
N PRO A 199 14.79 0.51 10.62
CA PRO A 199 14.77 1.06 9.28
C PRO A 199 15.25 2.51 9.26
N ASN A 200 16.15 2.82 8.37
CA ASN A 200 16.73 4.15 8.22
C ASN A 200 16.69 4.60 6.75
N PRO A 201 16.96 5.89 6.45
CA PRO A 201 17.00 6.37 5.07
C PRO A 201 17.93 5.53 4.19
N GLY A 202 17.41 5.11 3.02
CA GLY A 202 18.13 4.23 2.08
C GLY A 202 17.96 2.73 2.35
N THR A 203 17.13 2.34 3.33
CA THR A 203 16.72 0.94 3.53
C THR A 203 15.35 0.66 2.93
N ALA A 204 15.14 -0.57 2.46
CA ALA A 204 13.86 -1.10 2.02
C ALA A 204 13.48 -2.29 2.89
N VAL A 205 12.34 -2.22 3.54
CA VAL A 205 11.79 -3.33 4.33
C VAL A 205 10.85 -4.13 3.43
N HIS A 206 11.20 -5.37 3.14
CA HIS A 206 10.44 -6.26 2.27
C HIS A 206 9.47 -7.11 3.10
N LEU A 207 8.19 -6.89 2.92
CA LEU A 207 7.09 -7.57 3.59
C LEU A 207 6.40 -8.50 2.57
N ALA A 208 6.85 -9.76 2.50
CA ALA A 208 6.35 -10.77 1.56
C ALA A 208 5.01 -11.35 2.05
N ILE A 209 3.94 -10.55 2.05
CA ILE A 209 2.63 -10.97 2.57
C ILE A 209 1.98 -12.08 1.75
N GLY A 210 2.24 -12.12 0.44
CA GLY A 210 1.73 -13.17 -0.45
C GLY A 210 2.26 -14.56 -0.13
N GLU A 211 3.43 -14.69 0.49
CA GLU A 211 4.03 -15.97 0.88
C GLU A 211 3.26 -16.65 2.01
N PHE A 212 2.52 -15.90 2.83
CA PHE A 212 1.71 -16.47 3.92
C PHE A 212 0.41 -17.12 3.44
N GLY A 213 0.07 -16.99 2.17
CA GLY A 213 -1.07 -17.65 1.55
C GLY A 213 -2.39 -17.38 2.31
N SER A 214 -2.86 -18.40 3.06
CA SER A 214 -4.10 -18.31 3.83
C SER A 214 -3.91 -17.83 5.29
N ASP A 215 -2.68 -17.61 5.77
CA ASP A 215 -2.44 -17.09 7.12
C ASP A 215 -2.67 -15.57 7.17
N ARG A 216 -3.94 -15.24 7.20
CA ARG A 216 -4.41 -13.85 7.25
C ARG A 216 -3.95 -13.12 8.52
N ALA A 217 -3.85 -13.81 9.66
CA ALA A 217 -3.44 -13.18 10.90
C ALA A 217 -2.00 -12.63 10.78
N MET A 218 -1.09 -13.40 10.17
CA MET A 218 0.28 -12.96 9.96
C MET A 218 0.36 -11.81 8.96
N GLN A 219 -0.39 -11.86 7.85
CA GLN A 219 -0.48 -10.75 6.90
C GLN A 219 -0.97 -9.45 7.56
N GLU A 220 -2.00 -9.54 8.40
CA GLU A 220 -2.53 -8.40 9.14
C GLU A 220 -1.49 -7.82 10.12
N VAL A 221 -0.79 -8.66 10.87
CA VAL A 221 0.27 -8.20 11.79
C VAL A 221 1.35 -7.43 11.05
N MET A 222 1.88 -7.96 9.95
CA MET A 222 2.89 -7.29 9.14
C MET A 222 2.41 -5.92 8.65
N CYS A 223 1.20 -5.87 8.08
CA CYS A 223 0.63 -4.62 7.58
C CYS A 223 0.45 -3.59 8.71
N ARG A 224 0.01 -4.01 9.89
CA ARG A 224 -0.22 -3.15 11.04
C ARG A 224 1.08 -2.61 11.65
N LEU A 225 2.13 -3.42 11.74
CA LEU A 225 3.45 -2.97 12.17
C LEU A 225 4.03 -1.92 11.22
N MET A 226 3.93 -2.15 9.91
CA MET A 226 4.30 -1.17 8.89
C MET A 226 3.50 0.13 9.05
N LEU A 227 2.19 0.04 9.23
CA LEU A 227 1.33 1.21 9.44
C LEU A 227 1.69 1.97 10.72
N ALA A 228 1.96 1.26 11.82
CA ALA A 228 2.38 1.86 13.07
C ALA A 228 3.70 2.64 12.90
N PHE A 229 4.69 2.05 12.24
CA PHE A 229 5.95 2.71 11.93
C PHE A 229 5.74 3.94 11.02
N THR A 230 4.99 3.78 9.93
CA THR A 230 4.70 4.85 8.96
C THR A 230 3.95 6.02 9.60
N LYS A 231 3.02 5.76 10.53
CA LYS A 231 2.28 6.82 11.26
C LYS A 231 3.20 7.68 12.15
N LYS A 232 4.33 7.14 12.63
CA LYS A 232 5.29 7.92 13.44
C LYS A 232 6.05 8.95 12.61
N GLN A 233 6.44 8.61 11.38
CA GLN A 233 7.24 9.46 10.50
C GLN A 233 6.77 9.39 9.03
N PRO A 234 5.54 9.88 8.77
CA PRO A 234 4.87 9.66 7.49
C PRO A 234 5.59 10.27 6.29
N ALA A 235 6.24 11.41 6.46
CA ALA A 235 6.97 12.07 5.39
C ALA A 235 8.31 11.40 5.05
N ALA A 236 8.91 10.66 5.99
CA ALA A 236 10.15 9.91 5.77
C ALA A 236 9.90 8.55 5.13
N CYS A 237 8.67 8.03 5.20
CA CYS A 237 8.32 6.71 4.70
C CYS A 237 7.66 6.78 3.33
N SER A 238 7.90 5.72 2.54
CA SER A 238 7.21 5.44 1.28
C SER A 238 6.77 3.98 1.26
N VAL A 239 5.64 3.69 0.63
CA VAL A 239 5.10 2.34 0.52
C VAL A 239 5.00 1.97 -0.97
N LEU A 240 5.63 0.86 -1.32
CA LEU A 240 5.53 0.23 -2.63
C LEU A 240 4.69 -1.04 -2.49
N ILE A 241 3.57 -1.10 -3.17
CA ILE A 241 2.69 -2.27 -3.19
C ILE A 241 2.91 -2.99 -4.51
N VAL A 242 3.23 -4.29 -4.45
CA VAL A 242 3.35 -5.15 -5.62
C VAL A 242 2.29 -6.24 -5.51
N ASP A 243 1.46 -6.38 -6.53
CA ASP A 243 0.33 -7.28 -6.52
C ASP A 243 0.14 -7.94 -7.89
N ASP A 244 0.07 -9.27 -7.91
CA ASP A 244 -0.15 -10.06 -9.13
C ASP A 244 -1.63 -10.44 -9.35
N GLY A 245 -2.50 -10.07 -8.43
CA GLY A 245 -3.93 -10.34 -8.50
C GLY A 245 -4.35 -11.75 -8.10
N LYS A 246 -3.43 -12.58 -7.63
CA LYS A 246 -3.71 -13.98 -7.27
C LYS A 246 -3.97 -14.17 -5.78
N CYS A 247 -3.43 -13.29 -4.94
CA CYS A 247 -3.62 -13.31 -3.50
C CYS A 247 -4.81 -12.44 -3.06
N ASP A 248 -5.26 -12.66 -1.83
CA ASP A 248 -6.27 -11.81 -1.21
C ASP A 248 -5.73 -10.37 -1.07
N ARG A 249 -6.57 -9.40 -1.41
CA ARG A 249 -6.24 -7.97 -1.41
C ARG A 249 -6.84 -7.20 -0.25
N GLU A 250 -7.54 -7.86 0.67
CA GLU A 250 -8.18 -7.16 1.80
C GLU A 250 -7.17 -6.41 2.65
N CYS A 251 -5.99 -7.01 2.91
CA CYS A 251 -4.91 -6.35 3.63
C CYS A 251 -4.40 -5.10 2.90
N ILE A 252 -4.25 -5.13 1.57
CA ILE A 252 -3.84 -3.98 0.77
C ILE A 252 -4.86 -2.85 0.88
N VAL A 253 -6.15 -3.16 0.74
CA VAL A 253 -7.23 -2.18 0.84
C VAL A 253 -7.27 -1.55 2.23
N GLU A 254 -7.06 -2.35 3.27
CA GLU A 254 -7.01 -1.86 4.65
C GLU A 254 -5.78 -0.97 4.89
N VAL A 255 -4.62 -1.34 4.36
CA VAL A 255 -3.42 -0.49 4.39
C VAL A 255 -3.70 0.85 3.71
N LEU A 256 -4.27 0.86 2.50
CA LEU A 256 -4.56 2.09 1.76
C LEU A 256 -5.54 3.02 2.48
N LYS A 257 -6.51 2.48 3.24
CA LYS A 257 -7.44 3.25 4.07
C LYS A 257 -6.75 3.94 5.24
N ASN A 258 -5.71 3.31 5.81
CA ASN A 258 -5.09 3.72 7.06
C ASN A 258 -3.74 4.42 6.90
N LEU A 259 -3.17 4.47 5.67
CA LEU A 259 -1.93 5.17 5.39
C LEU A 259 -2.08 6.69 5.54
N PRO A 260 -1.14 7.36 6.23
CA PRO A 260 -1.12 8.81 6.32
C PRO A 260 -1.06 9.49 4.95
N THR A 261 -1.69 10.65 4.82
CA THR A 261 -1.72 11.41 3.55
C THR A 261 -0.35 11.91 3.11
N ALA A 262 0.57 12.14 4.05
CA ALA A 262 1.94 12.57 3.77
C ALA A 262 2.90 11.45 3.33
N THR A 263 2.43 10.19 3.31
CA THR A 263 3.23 9.04 2.86
C THR A 263 3.12 8.87 1.36
N ASP A 264 4.25 8.73 0.68
CA ASP A 264 4.30 8.36 -0.74
C ASP A 264 3.84 6.91 -0.90
N VAL A 265 2.96 6.66 -1.89
CA VAL A 265 2.42 5.33 -2.14
C VAL A 265 2.45 5.02 -3.63
N HIS A 266 3.03 3.90 -3.99
CA HIS A 266 3.08 3.43 -5.36
C HIS A 266 2.57 1.99 -5.41
N MET A 267 1.68 1.71 -6.33
CA MET A 267 1.12 0.36 -6.49
C MET A 267 1.32 -0.13 -7.91
N PHE A 268 1.92 -1.29 -8.03
CA PHE A 268 2.04 -2.05 -9.26
C PHE A 268 1.13 -3.27 -9.19
N THR A 269 0.15 -3.34 -10.07
CA THR A 269 -0.76 -4.49 -10.14
C THR A 269 -0.96 -4.92 -11.58
N THR A 270 -1.20 -6.21 -11.78
CA THR A 270 -1.54 -6.73 -13.12
C THR A 270 -2.91 -6.28 -13.56
N ASP A 271 -3.87 -6.20 -12.62
CA ASP A 271 -5.22 -5.77 -12.88
C ASP A 271 -5.89 -5.14 -11.65
N ALA A 272 -5.96 -3.80 -11.63
CA ALA A 272 -6.62 -3.05 -10.56
C ALA A 272 -8.14 -3.25 -10.55
N PHE A 273 -8.73 -3.60 -11.70
CA PHE A 273 -10.18 -3.67 -11.91
C PHE A 273 -10.80 -5.03 -11.58
N SER A 274 -9.97 -6.02 -11.23
CA SER A 274 -10.44 -7.31 -10.72
C SER A 274 -11.01 -7.24 -9.29
N LEU A 275 -10.86 -6.10 -8.61
CA LEU A 275 -11.48 -5.83 -7.31
C LEU A 275 -12.98 -5.59 -7.42
N GLY A 276 -13.71 -5.92 -6.35
CA GLY A 276 -15.12 -5.53 -6.22
C GLY A 276 -15.28 -4.00 -6.19
N ASP A 277 -16.46 -3.51 -6.57
CA ASP A 277 -16.70 -2.06 -6.76
C ASP A 277 -16.40 -1.20 -5.54
N ARG A 278 -16.65 -1.72 -4.33
CA ARG A 278 -16.36 -1.04 -3.09
C ARG A 278 -14.85 -0.81 -2.90
N ASP A 279 -14.05 -1.85 -3.08
CA ASP A 279 -12.60 -1.81 -2.87
C ASP A 279 -11.91 -1.09 -4.01
N LEU A 280 -12.41 -1.23 -5.24
CA LEU A 280 -11.99 -0.42 -6.38
C LEU A 280 -12.18 1.08 -6.09
N SER A 281 -13.28 1.48 -5.45
CA SER A 281 -13.52 2.88 -5.10
C SER A 281 -12.47 3.43 -4.12
N VAL A 282 -12.01 2.60 -3.17
CA VAL A 282 -10.92 2.95 -2.24
C VAL A 282 -9.60 3.13 -3.01
N LEU A 283 -9.29 2.17 -3.87
CA LEU A 283 -8.10 2.20 -4.71
C LEU A 283 -8.07 3.46 -5.58
N MET A 284 -9.17 3.75 -6.28
CA MET A 284 -9.25 4.91 -7.18
C MET A 284 -9.14 6.26 -6.44
N ARG A 285 -9.57 6.33 -5.17
CA ARG A 285 -9.39 7.52 -4.33
C ARG A 285 -7.97 7.66 -3.79
N ALA A 286 -7.32 6.54 -3.49
CA ALA A 286 -5.97 6.54 -2.96
C ALA A 286 -4.92 7.04 -3.98
N PHE A 287 -5.19 6.87 -5.28
CA PHE A 287 -4.26 7.18 -6.36
C PHE A 287 -4.82 8.22 -7.33
N PRO A 288 -4.39 9.49 -7.21
CA PRO A 288 -4.80 10.55 -8.14
C PRO A 288 -4.15 10.42 -9.52
N VAL A 289 -3.00 9.76 -9.61
CA VAL A 289 -2.30 9.46 -10.88
C VAL A 289 -2.38 7.98 -11.16
N ARG A 290 -2.91 7.63 -12.34
CA ARG A 290 -3.12 6.25 -12.74
C ARG A 290 -2.50 6.03 -14.11
N ILE A 291 -1.81 4.90 -14.23
CA ILE A 291 -1.08 4.53 -15.44
C ILE A 291 -1.60 3.15 -15.86
N TYR A 292 -2.23 3.11 -17.02
CA TYR A 292 -2.84 1.90 -17.56
C TYR A 292 -2.03 1.41 -18.77
N SER A 293 -1.30 0.32 -18.60
CA SER A 293 -0.69 -0.39 -19.73
C SER A 293 -1.66 -1.43 -20.31
N ARG A 294 -1.20 -2.28 -21.23
CA ARG A 294 -2.03 -3.34 -21.80
C ARG A 294 -2.69 -4.19 -20.72
N HIS A 295 -3.98 -4.49 -20.89
CA HIS A 295 -4.77 -5.41 -20.08
C HIS A 295 -5.32 -6.52 -20.96
N ASP A 296 -5.26 -7.76 -20.49
CA ASP A 296 -5.76 -8.92 -21.23
C ASP A 296 -7.26 -9.17 -20.99
N CYS A 297 -7.82 -8.67 -19.89
CA CYS A 297 -9.23 -8.79 -19.54
C CYS A 297 -10.07 -7.67 -20.17
N MET A 298 -11.05 -8.04 -21.00
CA MET A 298 -11.93 -7.07 -21.69
C MET A 298 -12.85 -6.30 -20.74
N ASP A 299 -13.24 -6.90 -19.61
CA ASP A 299 -14.05 -6.21 -18.60
C ASP A 299 -13.23 -5.11 -17.92
N SER A 300 -11.98 -5.38 -17.60
CA SER A 300 -11.04 -4.38 -17.10
C SER A 300 -10.80 -3.26 -18.11
N CYS A 301 -10.62 -3.60 -19.40
CA CYS A 301 -10.52 -2.61 -20.47
C CYS A 301 -11.77 -1.73 -20.56
N SER A 302 -12.98 -2.31 -20.41
CA SER A 302 -14.23 -1.55 -20.41
C SER A 302 -14.33 -0.58 -19.22
N ARG A 303 -13.86 -1.00 -18.04
CA ARG A 303 -13.80 -0.13 -16.86
C ARG A 303 -12.78 0.99 -17.03
N ILE A 304 -11.61 0.73 -17.62
CA ILE A 304 -10.61 1.76 -17.96
C ILE A 304 -11.20 2.75 -18.98
N GLU A 305 -11.86 2.25 -20.02
CA GLU A 305 -12.57 3.09 -21.01
C GLU A 305 -13.53 4.06 -20.31
N ALA A 306 -14.33 3.56 -19.38
CA ALA A 306 -15.25 4.39 -18.59
C ALA A 306 -14.52 5.42 -17.72
N CYS A 307 -13.39 5.06 -17.10
CA CYS A 307 -12.57 5.96 -16.29
C CYS A 307 -11.92 7.06 -17.14
N CYS A 308 -11.49 6.75 -18.37
CA CYS A 308 -10.89 7.71 -19.29
C CYS A 308 -11.89 8.71 -19.88
N GLY A 309 -13.20 8.45 -19.74
CA GLY A 309 -14.26 9.35 -20.18
C GLY A 309 -14.44 9.39 -21.69
N GLN A 310 -15.19 10.41 -22.13
CA GLN A 310 -15.60 10.58 -23.52
C GLN A 310 -15.06 11.89 -24.09
N ILE A 311 -14.88 11.91 -25.41
CA ILE A 311 -14.53 13.11 -26.18
C ILE A 311 -15.60 13.37 -27.21
N ASP A 312 -15.83 14.64 -27.52
CA ASP A 312 -16.72 15.04 -28.63
C ASP A 312 -15.94 14.95 -29.95
N VAL A 313 -16.40 14.05 -30.81
CA VAL A 313 -15.83 13.84 -32.17
C VAL A 313 -16.84 14.28 -33.19
N VAL A 314 -16.41 15.10 -34.15
CA VAL A 314 -17.25 15.47 -35.26
C VAL A 314 -17.16 14.41 -36.37
N ARG A 315 -18.18 13.59 -36.49
CA ARG A 315 -18.27 12.65 -37.62
C ARG A 315 -18.95 13.30 -38.81
N ARG A 316 -18.35 13.15 -39.98
CA ARG A 316 -18.99 13.48 -41.25
C ARG A 316 -19.91 12.30 -41.64
N SER A 317 -21.21 12.48 -41.51
CA SER A 317 -22.16 11.51 -42.08
C SER A 317 -22.56 11.97 -43.49
N TYR A 318 -22.46 11.05 -44.44
CA TYR A 318 -22.95 11.26 -45.80
C TYR A 318 -24.36 10.66 -45.86
N THR A 319 -25.36 11.50 -45.93
CA THR A 319 -26.71 11.03 -46.17
C THR A 319 -26.96 11.11 -47.68
N THR A 320 -27.00 9.96 -48.34
CA THR A 320 -27.41 9.87 -49.74
C THR A 320 -28.92 9.84 -49.75
N THR A 321 -29.57 10.94 -49.93
CA THR A 321 -31.01 10.99 -50.21
C THR A 321 -31.20 10.66 -51.66
N VAL A 322 -31.64 9.44 -51.94
CA VAL A 322 -32.14 9.11 -53.25
C VAL A 322 -33.56 9.68 -53.34
N ASP A 323 -33.70 10.86 -53.94
CA ASP A 323 -35.02 11.45 -54.18
C ASP A 323 -35.70 10.68 -55.29
N LYS A 324 -36.60 9.76 -54.90
CA LYS A 324 -37.45 8.97 -55.85
C LYS A 324 -38.56 9.78 -56.43
N ARG A 325 -38.56 11.07 -56.36
CA ARG A 325 -39.52 11.90 -57.07
C ARG A 325 -39.08 12.04 -58.50
N ILE A 326 -39.48 11.06 -59.34
CA ILE A 326 -39.49 11.21 -60.78
C ILE A 326 -40.50 12.28 -61.07
N ARG A 327 -40.12 13.53 -61.14
CA ARG A 327 -40.88 14.54 -61.87
C ARG A 327 -40.59 14.29 -63.31
N ALA A 328 -41.58 13.71 -64.00
CA ALA A 328 -41.59 13.60 -65.44
C ALA A 328 -41.57 15.02 -66.03
N SER A 329 -40.39 15.58 -66.22
CA SER A 329 -40.24 16.76 -67.07
C SER A 329 -39.21 16.40 -68.14
N THR A 330 -39.75 16.03 -69.30
CA THR A 330 -39.08 15.80 -70.56
C THR A 330 -38.30 14.48 -70.71
N ALA A 331 -38.62 13.78 -71.79
CA ALA A 331 -37.96 12.53 -72.25
C ALA A 331 -36.45 12.69 -72.46
N PHE A 332 -35.92 13.89 -72.39
CA PHE A 332 -34.52 14.23 -72.59
C PHE A 332 -33.68 14.04 -71.33
N ASP A 333 -34.25 14.25 -70.14
CA ASP A 333 -33.54 14.06 -68.85
C ASP A 333 -33.38 12.57 -68.49
N MET A 334 -34.23 11.69 -69.03
CA MET A 334 -34.13 10.25 -68.95
C MET A 334 -32.94 9.69 -69.73
N LEU A 335 -32.64 10.31 -70.90
CA LEU A 335 -31.55 9.86 -71.78
C LEU A 335 -30.16 10.27 -71.33
N LEU A 336 -30.04 11.31 -70.52
CA LEU A 336 -28.76 11.84 -70.05
C LEU A 336 -28.35 11.33 -68.67
N GLY A 337 -29.15 10.52 -67.96
CA GLY A 337 -28.78 9.84 -66.77
C GLY A 337 -28.26 10.79 -65.62
N THR A 338 -28.77 12.03 -65.61
CA THR A 338 -28.41 13.00 -64.58
C THR A 338 -29.17 12.72 -63.29
N ASN A 339 -28.83 11.61 -62.61
CA ASN A 339 -29.19 11.43 -61.25
C ASN A 339 -28.28 12.38 -60.44
N ARG A 340 -28.74 13.57 -60.13
CA ARG A 340 -28.10 14.42 -59.08
C ARG A 340 -28.31 13.75 -57.75
N THR A 341 -27.33 13.01 -57.29
CA THR A 341 -27.16 12.62 -55.90
C THR A 341 -26.64 13.85 -55.20
N GLU A 342 -27.48 14.60 -54.56
CA GLU A 342 -27.01 15.61 -53.57
C GLU A 342 -26.59 14.86 -52.33
N ALA A 343 -25.29 14.74 -52.15
CA ALA A 343 -24.71 14.22 -50.93
C ALA A 343 -24.68 15.38 -49.93
N GLU A 344 -25.64 15.43 -49.02
CA GLU A 344 -25.62 16.37 -47.92
C GLU A 344 -24.66 15.86 -46.85
N THR A 345 -23.54 16.57 -46.69
CA THR A 345 -22.58 16.29 -45.60
C THR A 345 -23.05 16.95 -44.31
N CYS A 346 -23.59 16.16 -43.42
CA CYS A 346 -23.93 16.64 -42.08
C CYS A 346 -22.83 16.34 -41.10
N ASN A 347 -22.32 17.37 -40.44
CA ASN A 347 -21.37 17.23 -39.36
C ASN A 347 -22.15 16.97 -38.06
N VAL A 348 -22.18 15.73 -37.59
CA VAL A 348 -22.88 15.37 -36.35
C VAL A 348 -21.85 15.22 -35.24
N PRO A 349 -21.95 16.00 -34.14
CA PRO A 349 -21.16 15.78 -32.96
C PRO A 349 -21.60 14.47 -32.31
N VAL A 350 -20.66 13.55 -32.14
CA VAL A 350 -20.89 12.26 -31.50
C VAL A 350 -19.95 12.15 -30.33
N ARG A 351 -20.47 11.75 -29.15
CA ARG A 351 -19.62 11.43 -28.00
C ARG A 351 -19.09 10.02 -28.16
N GLU A 352 -17.78 9.91 -28.17
CA GLU A 352 -17.05 8.63 -28.25
C GLU A 352 -16.12 8.45 -27.06
N ALA A 353 -15.88 7.19 -26.70
CA ALA A 353 -14.85 6.88 -25.70
C ALA A 353 -13.50 7.44 -26.16
N ARG A 354 -12.78 8.10 -25.25
CA ARG A 354 -11.46 8.68 -25.54
C ARG A 354 -10.47 7.59 -25.95
N TYR A 355 -10.46 6.49 -25.19
CA TYR A 355 -9.72 5.27 -25.51
C TYR A 355 -10.68 4.10 -25.48
N ARG A 356 -10.85 3.41 -26.60
CA ARG A 356 -11.73 2.25 -26.69
C ARG A 356 -11.08 1.03 -26.04
N LYS A 357 -11.89 0.15 -25.49
CA LYS A 357 -11.42 -1.09 -24.83
C LYS A 357 -10.53 -1.95 -25.72
N GLU A 358 -10.83 -2.02 -27.02
CA GLU A 358 -10.02 -2.73 -28.01
C GLU A 358 -8.61 -2.10 -28.14
N THR A 359 -8.55 -0.76 -28.09
CA THR A 359 -7.27 -0.02 -28.12
C THR A 359 -6.45 -0.31 -26.85
N ILE A 360 -7.09 -0.33 -25.68
CA ILE A 360 -6.43 -0.62 -24.40
C ILE A 360 -5.87 -2.04 -24.38
N ASN A 361 -6.64 -3.02 -24.85
CA ASN A 361 -6.22 -4.41 -24.95
C ASN A 361 -5.05 -4.60 -25.94
N SER A 362 -5.00 -3.78 -27.01
CA SER A 362 -3.97 -3.87 -28.06
C SER A 362 -2.81 -2.88 -27.92
N LEU A 363 -2.63 -2.25 -26.75
CA LEU A 363 -1.51 -1.36 -26.52
C LEU A 363 -0.17 -2.07 -26.77
N CYS A 364 0.71 -1.40 -27.53
CA CYS A 364 2.04 -1.91 -27.80
C CYS A 364 2.88 -1.94 -26.51
N SER A 365 3.87 -2.83 -26.48
CA SER A 365 4.80 -2.89 -25.36
C SER A 365 5.51 -1.54 -25.16
N GLY A 366 5.63 -1.11 -23.92
CA GLY A 366 6.16 0.18 -23.54
C GLY A 366 5.17 1.35 -23.72
N THR A 367 3.90 1.09 -24.04
CA THR A 367 2.88 2.15 -24.19
C THR A 367 1.87 2.08 -23.04
N ALA A 368 1.52 3.22 -22.48
CA ALA A 368 0.49 3.31 -21.46
C ALA A 368 -0.34 4.60 -21.55
N ILE A 369 -1.55 4.53 -21.05
CA ILE A 369 -2.45 5.67 -20.85
C ILE A 369 -2.20 6.20 -19.44
N ILE A 370 -1.95 7.49 -19.32
CA ILE A 370 -1.75 8.16 -18.06
C ILE A 370 -2.97 9.04 -17.81
N ASP A 371 -3.63 8.78 -16.70
CA ASP A 371 -4.75 9.56 -16.18
C ASP A 371 -4.34 10.35 -14.96
N CYS A 372 -4.38 11.66 -15.08
CA CYS A 372 -4.05 12.63 -14.04
C CYS A 372 -5.26 13.53 -13.80
N GLY A 373 -6.18 13.11 -12.91
CA GLY A 373 -7.30 13.94 -12.49
C GLY A 373 -8.18 14.46 -13.64
N GLY A 374 -8.43 13.62 -14.64
CA GLY A 374 -9.26 13.94 -15.82
C GLY A 374 -8.48 14.36 -17.07
N THR A 375 -7.16 14.55 -16.97
CA THR A 375 -6.31 14.73 -18.15
C THR A 375 -5.64 13.40 -18.48
N GLN A 376 -5.92 12.87 -19.68
CA GLN A 376 -5.35 11.62 -20.15
C GLN A 376 -4.40 11.84 -21.32
N VAL A 377 -3.27 11.16 -21.27
CA VAL A 377 -2.24 11.20 -22.33
C VAL A 377 -1.78 9.77 -22.63
N LEU A 378 -1.68 9.43 -23.91
CA LEU A 378 -1.01 8.21 -24.35
C LEU A 378 0.49 8.47 -24.38
N PHE A 379 1.26 7.63 -23.71
CA PHE A 379 2.69 7.77 -23.58
C PHE A 379 3.42 6.47 -23.96
N GLN A 380 4.63 6.63 -24.54
CA GLN A 380 5.52 5.52 -24.84
C GLN A 380 6.79 5.64 -23.98
N PHE A 381 7.08 4.58 -23.22
CA PHE A 381 8.22 4.45 -22.31
C PHE A 381 9.47 3.89 -22.99
#